data_ee01dfc05d1b2dca2793b772a23480e6
#
_entry.id   ee01dfc05d1b2dca2793b772a23480e6
#
_cell.length_a   1.000
_cell.length_b   1.000
_cell.length_c   1.000
_cell.angle_alpha   90.00
_cell.angle_beta   90.00
_cell.angle_gamma   90.00
#
_symmetry.space_group_name_H-M   'P 1'
#
loop_
_entity.id
_entity.type
_entity.pdbx_description
1 polymer ?
#
loop_
_entity_poly.entity_id
_entity_poly.type
_entity_poly.pdbx_seq_one_letter_code
_entity_poly.pdbx_strand_id
1 'polypeptide(L)'
;MEWRAVSVTMFFEDLDNWKPVSRLVAWCVLGFYVLFLLYAAFDRSGFLFLDYANLAIHEAGHPLFGIFAGPDEVGFGYVLMILGGTLLELLVPLACAVGFFFRREVTGLAFCLFWFFENFLYIGHYMATARTMDIHLVGSGDHDWEILFTHWNLLVHDQQIGHATQALGWIGMIATVAWFVFRSVRRSPSD
;
A
#
# COMPACT_ATOMS: atom_id res chain seq x y z
N MET A 1 -19.47 10.34 -38.17
CA MET A 1 -18.57 10.26 -37.01
C MET A 1 -18.57 8.80 -36.55
N GLU A 2 -17.67 7.99 -37.12
CA GLU A 2 -17.58 6.54 -36.80
C GLU A 2 -16.88 6.38 -35.46
N TRP A 3 -17.63 5.96 -34.46
CA TRP A 3 -17.07 5.45 -33.21
C TRP A 3 -16.43 4.09 -33.53
N ARG A 4 -15.11 4.06 -33.71
CA ARG A 4 -14.39 2.80 -33.74
C ARG A 4 -14.54 2.17 -32.37
N ALA A 5 -15.26 1.08 -32.32
CA ALA A 5 -15.23 0.19 -31.18
C ALA A 5 -13.76 -0.25 -31.00
N VAL A 6 -13.09 0.27 -29.99
CA VAL A 6 -11.77 -0.21 -29.61
C VAL A 6 -11.95 -1.66 -29.22
N SER A 7 -11.50 -2.56 -30.09
CA SER A 7 -11.62 -3.99 -29.89
C SER A 7 -10.93 -4.33 -28.55
N VAL A 8 -11.61 -5.10 -27.70
CA VAL A 8 -11.04 -5.61 -26.44
C VAL A 8 -9.71 -6.33 -26.69
N THR A 9 -9.54 -6.95 -27.85
CA THR A 9 -8.28 -7.56 -28.30
C THR A 9 -7.14 -6.54 -28.47
N MET A 10 -7.39 -5.34 -29.03
CA MET A 10 -6.37 -4.29 -29.10
C MET A 10 -5.92 -3.81 -27.72
N PHE A 11 -6.84 -3.75 -26.76
CA PHE A 11 -6.49 -3.39 -25.39
C PHE A 11 -5.56 -4.44 -24.74
N PHE A 12 -5.82 -5.73 -24.94
CA PHE A 12 -4.97 -6.80 -24.42
C PHE A 12 -3.63 -6.94 -25.14
N GLU A 13 -3.56 -6.72 -26.46
CA GLU A 13 -2.30 -6.67 -27.23
C GLU A 13 -1.43 -5.50 -26.78
N ASP A 14 -2.03 -4.35 -26.46
CA ASP A 14 -1.31 -3.18 -25.96
C ASP A 14 -0.81 -3.39 -24.49
N LEU A 15 -1.43 -4.30 -23.72
CA LEU A 15 -0.97 -4.65 -22.38
C LEU A 15 0.43 -5.30 -22.37
N ASP A 16 0.92 -5.79 -23.48
CA ASP A 16 2.24 -6.40 -23.58
C ASP A 16 3.37 -5.42 -23.94
N ASN A 17 3.05 -4.18 -24.32
CA ASN A 17 3.99 -3.16 -24.76
C ASN A 17 4.58 -2.32 -23.60
N TRP A 18 5.25 -2.97 -22.66
CA TRP A 18 5.94 -2.29 -21.56
C TRP A 18 7.28 -1.70 -21.99
N LYS A 19 7.63 -0.53 -21.45
CA LYS A 19 8.94 0.07 -21.66
C LYS A 19 10.05 -0.86 -21.15
N PRO A 20 11.12 -1.05 -21.94
CA PRO A 20 12.24 -1.88 -21.51
C PRO A 20 12.95 -1.25 -20.30
N VAL A 21 13.40 -2.08 -19.38
CA VAL A 21 14.22 -1.67 -18.24
C VAL A 21 15.67 -2.03 -18.53
N SER A 22 16.59 -1.06 -18.43
CA SER A 22 18.03 -1.35 -18.61
C SER A 22 18.52 -2.27 -17.49
N ARG A 23 19.52 -3.12 -17.81
CA ARG A 23 20.10 -4.07 -16.84
C ARG A 23 20.60 -3.39 -15.58
N LEU A 24 21.26 -2.24 -15.72
CA LEU A 24 21.75 -1.48 -14.56
C LEU A 24 20.60 -1.06 -13.65
N VAL A 25 19.53 -0.46 -14.21
CA VAL A 25 18.35 -0.05 -13.45
C VAL A 25 17.69 -1.26 -12.78
N ALA A 26 17.54 -2.37 -13.50
CA ALA A 26 16.95 -3.59 -12.95
C ALA A 26 17.75 -4.11 -11.72
N TRP A 27 19.09 -4.14 -11.79
CA TRP A 27 19.94 -4.55 -10.68
C TRP A 27 19.88 -3.57 -9.49
N CYS A 28 19.88 -2.26 -9.76
CA CYS A 28 19.75 -1.25 -8.70
C CYS A 28 18.41 -1.37 -7.96
N VAL A 29 17.32 -1.53 -8.70
CA VAL A 29 15.98 -1.66 -8.13
C VAL A 29 15.82 -2.96 -7.36
N LEU A 30 16.34 -4.08 -7.91
CA LEU A 30 16.34 -5.35 -7.20
C LEU A 30 17.18 -5.29 -5.91
N GLY A 31 18.36 -4.66 -5.98
CA GLY A 31 19.20 -4.43 -4.80
C GLY A 31 18.45 -3.64 -3.72
N PHE A 32 17.72 -2.57 -4.11
CA PHE A 32 16.87 -1.81 -3.20
C PHE A 32 15.82 -2.71 -2.54
N TYR A 33 15.07 -3.52 -3.30
CA TYR A 33 14.04 -4.39 -2.71
C TYR A 33 14.62 -5.43 -1.77
N VAL A 34 15.73 -6.06 -2.12
CA VAL A 34 16.39 -7.04 -1.26
C VAL A 34 16.84 -6.39 0.05
N LEU A 35 17.49 -5.25 -0.03
CA LEU A 35 17.95 -4.51 1.16
C LEU A 35 16.77 -4.04 2.02
N PHE A 36 15.69 -3.56 1.40
CA PHE A 36 14.51 -3.14 2.12
C PHE A 36 13.81 -4.32 2.81
N LEU A 37 13.63 -5.45 2.11
CA LEU A 37 13.04 -6.66 2.71
C LEU A 37 13.87 -7.18 3.87
N LEU A 38 15.21 -7.16 3.77
CA LEU A 38 16.10 -7.50 4.88
C LEU A 38 15.94 -6.50 6.03
N TYR A 39 15.94 -5.20 5.75
CA TYR A 39 15.72 -4.16 6.75
C TYR A 39 14.37 -4.38 7.49
N ALA A 40 13.28 -4.57 6.75
CA ALA A 40 11.96 -4.82 7.32
C ALA A 40 11.91 -6.13 8.13
N ALA A 41 12.60 -7.20 7.68
CA ALA A 41 12.64 -8.48 8.39
C ALA A 41 13.40 -8.42 9.73
N PHE A 42 14.38 -7.52 9.86
CA PHE A 42 15.15 -7.32 11.09
C PHE A 42 14.62 -6.17 11.95
N ASP A 43 13.69 -5.39 11.44
CA ASP A 43 13.06 -4.33 12.24
C ASP A 43 12.22 -4.91 13.37
N ARG A 44 12.36 -4.31 14.55
CA ARG A 44 11.61 -4.67 15.77
C ARG A 44 10.73 -3.52 16.26
N SER A 45 10.85 -2.36 15.63
CA SER A 45 10.08 -1.19 16.03
C SER A 45 8.64 -1.24 15.51
N GLY A 46 8.42 -1.97 14.42
CA GLY A 46 7.15 -1.96 13.69
C GLY A 46 6.91 -0.65 12.92
N PHE A 47 7.96 0.19 12.77
CA PHE A 47 7.90 1.48 12.10
C PHE A 47 9.13 1.67 11.20
N LEU A 48 8.93 1.52 9.91
CA LEU A 48 9.99 1.59 8.90
C LEU A 48 10.21 3.04 8.45
N PHE A 49 11.31 3.29 7.70
CA PHE A 49 11.59 4.65 7.25
C PHE A 49 10.54 5.23 6.29
N LEU A 50 9.85 4.38 5.51
CA LEU A 50 8.74 4.81 4.66
C LEU A 50 7.52 5.26 5.47
N ASP A 51 7.35 4.73 6.66
CA ASP A 51 6.21 5.04 7.52
C ASP A 51 6.20 6.50 7.98
N TYR A 52 7.35 7.21 7.94
CA TYR A 52 7.35 8.66 8.14
C TYR A 52 6.57 9.41 7.05
N ALA A 53 6.67 8.96 5.80
CA ALA A 53 5.86 9.52 4.72
C ALA A 53 4.42 9.04 4.78
N ASN A 54 4.23 7.74 5.09
CA ASN A 54 2.92 7.12 5.24
C ASN A 54 2.12 7.80 6.35
N LEU A 55 2.73 8.10 7.50
CA LEU A 55 2.10 8.80 8.61
C LEU A 55 1.57 10.17 8.20
N ALA A 56 2.33 10.96 7.43
CA ALA A 56 1.87 12.25 6.94
C ALA A 56 0.66 12.10 5.99
N ILE A 57 0.64 11.06 5.17
CA ILE A 57 -0.48 10.73 4.30
C ILE A 57 -1.69 10.27 5.14
N HIS A 58 -1.46 9.45 6.16
CA HIS A 58 -2.47 8.98 7.11
C HIS A 58 -3.17 10.15 7.77
N GLU A 59 -2.43 11.04 8.41
CA GLU A 59 -2.98 12.21 9.08
C GLU A 59 -3.78 13.13 8.13
N ALA A 60 -3.37 13.23 6.87
CA ALA A 60 -4.13 13.96 5.85
C ALA A 60 -5.44 13.25 5.46
N GLY A 61 -5.51 11.94 5.65
CA GLY A 61 -6.70 11.14 5.36
C GLY A 61 -7.89 11.49 6.25
N HIS A 62 -7.67 11.70 7.55
CA HIS A 62 -8.75 12.02 8.49
C HIS A 62 -9.55 13.27 8.10
N PRO A 63 -8.97 14.46 7.88
CA PRO A 63 -9.73 15.62 7.45
C PRO A 63 -10.31 15.47 6.03
N LEU A 64 -9.63 14.76 5.13
CA LEU A 64 -10.13 14.54 3.78
C LEU A 64 -11.42 13.72 3.77
N PHE A 65 -11.47 12.63 4.50
CA PHE A 65 -12.68 11.81 4.62
C PHE A 65 -13.64 12.34 5.67
N GLY A 66 -13.18 13.18 6.60
CA GLY A 66 -13.99 13.88 7.60
C GLY A 66 -15.00 14.85 7.02
N ILE A 67 -14.83 15.29 5.76
CA ILE A 67 -15.87 16.11 5.08
C ILE A 67 -17.22 15.39 4.96
N PHE A 68 -17.21 14.05 5.08
CA PHE A 68 -18.43 13.24 5.08
C PHE A 68 -18.94 12.93 6.49
N ALA A 69 -18.21 13.33 7.53
CA ALA A 69 -18.62 13.12 8.92
C ALA A 69 -19.80 14.05 9.25
N GLY A 70 -20.88 13.46 9.79
CA GLY A 70 -21.98 14.19 10.38
C GLY A 70 -21.67 14.57 11.83
N PRO A 71 -22.64 15.16 12.53
CA PRO A 71 -22.49 15.54 13.94
C PRO A 71 -22.44 14.32 14.90
N ASP A 72 -22.78 13.13 14.41
CA ASP A 72 -22.87 11.92 15.22
C ASP A 72 -21.55 11.16 15.20
N GLU A 73 -20.96 10.89 16.35
CA GLU A 73 -19.70 10.13 16.53
C GLU A 73 -19.85 8.61 16.34
N VAL A 74 -20.93 8.14 15.75
CA VAL A 74 -21.22 6.71 15.53
C VAL A 74 -21.72 6.41 14.11
N GLY A 75 -21.94 7.43 13.29
CA GLY A 75 -22.45 7.30 11.93
C GLY A 75 -21.41 6.83 10.93
N PHE A 76 -21.87 6.42 9.73
CA PHE A 76 -21.01 5.99 8.63
C PHE A 76 -19.92 7.01 8.30
N GLY A 77 -20.25 8.31 8.30
CA GLY A 77 -19.27 9.37 8.02
C GLY A 77 -18.19 9.48 9.08
N TYR A 78 -18.50 9.23 10.35
CA TYR A 78 -17.50 9.17 11.42
C TYR A 78 -16.55 7.97 11.22
N VAL A 79 -17.10 6.77 10.98
CA VAL A 79 -16.29 5.59 10.68
C VAL A 79 -15.38 5.81 9.46
N LEU A 80 -15.92 6.48 8.43
CA LEU A 80 -15.14 6.81 7.23
C LEU A 80 -14.03 7.82 7.53
N MET A 81 -14.25 8.78 8.41
CA MET A 81 -13.23 9.74 8.87
C MET A 81 -12.11 9.00 9.61
N ILE A 82 -12.42 8.11 10.54
CA ILE A 82 -11.41 7.32 11.27
C ILE A 82 -10.64 6.39 10.33
N LEU A 83 -11.33 5.71 9.40
CA LEU A 83 -10.67 4.90 8.36
C LEU A 83 -9.85 5.74 7.37
N GLY A 84 -10.11 7.04 7.29
CA GLY A 84 -9.57 7.94 6.29
C GLY A 84 -8.05 7.91 6.22
N GLY A 85 -7.37 7.83 7.35
CA GLY A 85 -5.92 7.68 7.43
C GLY A 85 -5.44 6.46 6.66
N THR A 86 -5.88 5.28 7.08
CA THR A 86 -5.54 4.01 6.43
C THR A 86 -5.96 3.96 4.95
N LEU A 87 -7.13 4.50 4.61
CA LEU A 87 -7.59 4.54 3.22
C LEU A 87 -6.66 5.38 2.35
N LEU A 88 -6.24 6.55 2.82
CA LEU A 88 -5.38 7.42 2.02
C LEU A 88 -3.97 6.83 1.85
N GLU A 89 -3.42 6.19 2.89
CA GLU A 89 -2.16 5.44 2.80
C GLU A 89 -2.16 4.39 1.69
N LEU A 90 -3.27 3.70 1.50
CA LEU A 90 -3.42 2.68 0.47
C LEU A 90 -3.76 3.29 -0.90
N LEU A 91 -4.60 4.31 -0.95
CA LEU A 91 -5.06 4.92 -2.20
C LEU A 91 -3.96 5.70 -2.92
N VAL A 92 -3.03 6.34 -2.19
CA VAL A 92 -1.95 7.11 -2.82
C VAL A 92 -1.02 6.23 -3.65
N PRO A 93 -0.38 5.16 -3.11
CA PRO A 93 0.45 4.29 -3.92
C PRO A 93 -0.34 3.57 -5.01
N LEU A 94 -1.60 3.21 -4.76
CA LEU A 94 -2.46 2.58 -5.76
C LEU A 94 -2.76 3.53 -6.94
N ALA A 95 -3.08 4.79 -6.68
CA ALA A 95 -3.29 5.80 -7.72
C ALA A 95 -2.03 6.03 -8.55
N CYS A 96 -0.86 6.09 -7.90
CA CYS A 96 0.44 6.17 -8.58
C CYS A 96 0.69 4.91 -9.43
N ALA A 97 0.39 3.71 -8.91
CA ALA A 97 0.51 2.45 -9.63
C ALA A 97 -0.34 2.46 -10.91
N VAL A 98 -1.59 2.92 -10.84
CA VAL A 98 -2.48 3.09 -12.00
C VAL A 98 -1.86 4.03 -13.02
N GLY A 99 -1.29 5.16 -12.59
CA GLY A 99 -0.59 6.09 -13.47
C GLY A 99 0.58 5.45 -14.21
N PHE A 100 1.46 4.72 -13.51
CA PHE A 100 2.58 4.00 -14.12
C PHE A 100 2.14 2.83 -14.99
N PHE A 101 1.04 2.16 -14.65
CA PHE A 101 0.44 1.12 -15.49
C PHE A 101 0.06 1.66 -16.87
N PHE A 102 -0.65 2.79 -16.93
CA PHE A 102 -1.02 3.40 -18.21
C PHE A 102 0.18 3.96 -18.99
N ARG A 103 1.24 4.37 -18.29
CA ARG A 103 2.50 4.81 -18.92
C ARG A 103 3.40 3.64 -19.33
N ARG A 104 3.01 2.41 -19.02
CA ARG A 104 3.78 1.19 -19.29
C ARG A 104 5.17 1.20 -18.66
N GLU A 105 5.30 1.76 -17.49
CA GLU A 105 6.57 1.87 -16.76
C GLU A 105 6.68 0.79 -15.68
N VAL A 106 7.42 -0.28 -15.98
CA VAL A 106 7.57 -1.46 -15.09
C VAL A 106 8.15 -1.07 -13.72
N THR A 107 9.19 -0.23 -13.72
CA THR A 107 9.90 0.15 -12.48
C THR A 107 9.00 0.97 -11.55
N GLY A 108 8.32 1.97 -12.09
CA GLY A 108 7.41 2.82 -11.30
C GLY A 108 6.20 2.03 -10.78
N LEU A 109 5.62 1.17 -11.62
CA LEU A 109 4.53 0.29 -11.20
C LEU A 109 4.97 -0.67 -10.08
N ALA A 110 6.13 -1.33 -10.25
CA ALA A 110 6.67 -2.22 -9.23
C ALA A 110 6.91 -1.49 -7.90
N PHE A 111 7.49 -0.29 -7.94
CA PHE A 111 7.71 0.50 -6.73
C PHE A 111 6.39 0.85 -6.01
N CYS A 112 5.39 1.32 -6.76
CA CYS A 112 4.10 1.69 -6.16
C CYS A 112 3.33 0.48 -5.61
N LEU A 113 3.40 -0.69 -6.27
CA LEU A 113 2.82 -1.92 -5.73
C LEU A 113 3.58 -2.41 -4.50
N PHE A 114 4.91 -2.32 -4.50
CA PHE A 114 5.72 -2.65 -3.33
C PHE A 114 5.38 -1.76 -2.15
N TRP A 115 5.30 -0.44 -2.37
CA TRP A 115 4.89 0.54 -1.36
C TRP A 115 3.46 0.30 -0.87
N PHE A 116 2.52 -0.01 -1.76
CA PHE A 116 1.15 -0.38 -1.39
C PHE A 116 1.12 -1.55 -0.40
N PHE A 117 1.88 -2.61 -0.67
CA PHE A 117 1.94 -3.77 0.22
C PHE A 117 2.80 -3.54 1.46
N GLU A 118 3.76 -2.65 1.41
CA GLU A 118 4.55 -2.25 2.57
C GLU A 118 3.68 -1.57 3.63
N ASN A 119 2.74 -0.71 3.25
CA ASN A 119 1.78 -0.11 4.17
C ASN A 119 1.04 -1.14 5.04
N PHE A 120 0.82 -2.35 4.53
CA PHE A 120 0.17 -3.41 5.31
C PHE A 120 1.01 -3.88 6.49
N LEU A 121 2.30 -3.65 6.51
CA LEU A 121 3.15 -4.00 7.67
C LEU A 121 2.83 -3.08 8.84
N TYR A 122 2.85 -1.76 8.60
CA TYR A 122 2.53 -0.77 9.63
C TYR A 122 1.05 -0.83 10.02
N ILE A 123 0.14 -0.85 9.06
CA ILE A 123 -1.32 -0.96 9.33
C ILE A 123 -1.60 -2.21 10.19
N GLY A 124 -0.99 -3.35 9.85
CA GLY A 124 -1.17 -4.58 10.63
C GLY A 124 -0.55 -4.50 12.02
N HIS A 125 0.59 -3.83 12.19
CA HIS A 125 1.17 -3.54 13.50
C HIS A 125 0.23 -2.63 14.31
N TYR A 126 -0.27 -1.56 13.71
CA TYR A 126 -1.23 -0.64 14.31
C TYR A 126 -2.51 -1.37 14.72
N MET A 127 -3.07 -2.24 13.88
CA MET A 127 -4.20 -3.11 14.24
C MET A 127 -3.90 -3.99 15.44
N ALA A 128 -2.73 -4.63 15.47
CA ALA A 128 -2.35 -5.58 16.50
C ALA A 128 -2.14 -4.94 17.89
N THR A 129 -1.91 -3.63 17.94
CA THR A 129 -1.73 -2.85 19.17
C THR A 129 -3.00 -2.17 19.67
N ALA A 130 -4.14 -2.38 19.02
CA ALA A 130 -5.40 -1.69 19.33
C ALA A 130 -5.86 -1.85 20.79
N ARG A 131 -5.66 -3.03 21.41
CA ARG A 131 -5.99 -3.25 22.83
C ARG A 131 -4.92 -2.80 23.80
N THR A 132 -3.65 -2.92 23.39
CA THR A 132 -2.53 -2.64 24.30
C THR A 132 -2.15 -1.18 24.31
N MET A 133 -2.50 -0.44 23.24
CA MET A 133 -2.11 0.97 23.03
C MET A 133 -0.58 1.16 23.07
N ASP A 134 0.17 0.08 22.81
CA ASP A 134 1.63 0.04 22.90
C ASP A 134 2.27 0.51 21.58
N ILE A 135 1.89 1.71 21.16
CA ILE A 135 2.41 2.40 19.97
C ILE A 135 2.46 3.90 20.25
N HIS A 136 3.42 4.60 19.63
CA HIS A 136 3.46 6.05 19.69
C HIS A 136 2.38 6.64 18.78
N LEU A 137 1.33 7.20 19.41
CA LEU A 137 0.26 7.88 18.70
C LEU A 137 0.65 9.31 18.38
N VAL A 138 0.17 9.80 17.23
CA VAL A 138 0.34 11.17 16.74
C VAL A 138 -1.04 11.85 16.72
N GLY A 139 -1.07 13.17 16.75
CA GLY A 139 -2.32 13.91 16.69
C GLY A 139 -3.07 13.95 18.02
N SER A 140 -4.34 13.55 18.05
CA SER A 140 -5.21 13.55 19.25
C SER A 140 -4.79 12.55 20.33
N GLY A 141 -3.99 11.56 19.96
CA GLY A 141 -3.65 10.45 20.83
C GLY A 141 -4.70 9.33 20.85
N ASP A 142 -5.72 9.41 19.99
CA ASP A 142 -6.70 8.34 19.82
C ASP A 142 -6.15 7.26 18.90
N HIS A 143 -6.54 6.01 19.13
CA HIS A 143 -6.09 4.87 18.35
C HIS A 143 -7.21 4.45 17.36
N ASP A 144 -7.06 4.75 16.08
CA ASP A 144 -8.09 4.51 15.07
C ASP A 144 -8.64 3.09 15.08
N TRP A 145 -7.73 2.10 15.15
CA TRP A 145 -8.14 0.70 15.12
C TRP A 145 -8.77 0.23 16.43
N GLU A 146 -8.46 0.87 17.57
CA GLU A 146 -9.20 0.64 18.80
C GLU A 146 -10.66 1.09 18.65
N ILE A 147 -10.89 2.31 18.14
CA ILE A 147 -12.22 2.85 17.88
C ILE A 147 -12.99 1.97 16.90
N LEU A 148 -12.37 1.63 15.76
CA LEU A 148 -13.00 0.83 14.71
C LEU A 148 -13.33 -0.59 15.18
N PHE A 149 -12.37 -1.26 15.83
CA PHE A 149 -12.58 -2.63 16.31
C PHE A 149 -13.58 -2.69 17.47
N THR A 150 -13.64 -1.66 18.32
CA THR A 150 -14.68 -1.53 19.34
C THR A 150 -16.03 -1.36 18.68
N HIS A 151 -16.15 -0.48 17.69
CA HIS A 151 -17.39 -0.26 16.95
C HIS A 151 -17.92 -1.51 16.26
N TRP A 152 -17.01 -2.35 15.72
CA TRP A 152 -17.37 -3.61 15.03
C TRP A 152 -17.38 -4.84 15.93
N ASN A 153 -17.13 -4.72 17.23
CA ASN A 153 -16.98 -5.82 18.18
C ASN A 153 -15.88 -6.83 17.78
N LEU A 154 -14.79 -6.33 17.20
CA LEU A 154 -13.65 -7.11 16.72
C LEU A 154 -12.39 -6.92 17.58
N LEU A 155 -12.43 -6.09 18.62
CA LEU A 155 -11.26 -5.71 19.41
C LEU A 155 -10.50 -6.90 20.00
N VAL A 156 -11.20 -7.98 20.36
CA VAL A 156 -10.58 -9.22 20.89
C VAL A 156 -9.76 -9.97 19.83
N HIS A 157 -9.92 -9.65 18.56
CA HIS A 157 -9.25 -10.27 17.41
C HIS A 157 -8.15 -9.37 16.80
N ASP A 158 -7.84 -8.25 17.44
CA ASP A 158 -6.88 -7.25 16.95
C ASP A 158 -5.56 -7.86 16.48
N GLN A 159 -4.93 -8.71 17.30
CA GLN A 159 -3.66 -9.36 16.95
C GLN A 159 -3.80 -10.34 15.78
N GLN A 160 -4.90 -11.10 15.72
CA GLN A 160 -5.13 -12.04 14.62
C GLN A 160 -5.30 -11.31 13.29
N ILE A 161 -6.11 -10.24 13.29
CA ILE A 161 -6.36 -9.41 12.11
C ILE A 161 -5.08 -8.68 11.73
N GLY A 162 -4.39 -8.07 12.68
CA GLY A 162 -3.14 -7.36 12.45
C GLY A 162 -2.05 -8.25 11.86
N HIS A 163 -1.81 -9.44 12.42
CA HIS A 163 -0.82 -10.38 11.87
C HIS A 163 -1.22 -10.91 10.49
N ALA A 164 -2.51 -11.16 10.24
CA ALA A 164 -2.97 -11.53 8.91
C ALA A 164 -2.73 -10.40 7.89
N THR A 165 -2.96 -9.15 8.28
CA THR A 165 -2.67 -7.96 7.48
C THR A 165 -1.17 -7.85 7.17
N GLN A 166 -0.30 -8.03 8.17
CA GLN A 166 1.16 -8.05 7.95
C GLN A 166 1.58 -9.18 6.99
N ALA A 167 1.00 -10.37 7.15
CA ALA A 167 1.28 -11.50 6.25
C ALA A 167 0.90 -11.18 4.80
N LEU A 168 -0.22 -10.51 4.56
CA LEU A 168 -0.62 -10.01 3.23
C LEU A 168 0.41 -9.01 2.69
N GLY A 169 0.92 -8.11 3.53
CA GLY A 169 1.99 -7.17 3.17
C GLY A 169 3.24 -7.91 2.67
N TRP A 170 3.74 -8.87 3.45
CA TRP A 170 4.90 -9.68 3.06
C TRP A 170 4.69 -10.45 1.76
N ILE A 171 3.55 -11.12 1.61
CA ILE A 171 3.22 -11.87 0.40
C ILE A 171 3.16 -10.93 -0.80
N GLY A 172 2.52 -9.77 -0.66
CA GLY A 172 2.37 -8.79 -1.73
C GLY A 172 3.71 -8.18 -2.16
N MET A 173 4.57 -7.80 -1.21
CA MET A 173 5.92 -7.29 -1.51
C MET A 173 6.76 -8.35 -2.26
N ILE A 174 6.80 -9.59 -1.77
CA ILE A 174 7.55 -10.67 -2.41
C ILE A 174 7.00 -10.97 -3.81
N ALA A 175 5.67 -11.02 -3.96
CA ALA A 175 5.03 -11.23 -5.27
C ALA A 175 5.36 -10.09 -6.24
N THR A 176 5.40 -8.85 -5.77
CA THR A 176 5.78 -7.68 -6.57
C THR A 176 7.23 -7.78 -7.05
N VAL A 177 8.15 -8.16 -6.17
CA VAL A 177 9.56 -8.36 -6.53
C VAL A 177 9.72 -9.49 -7.54
N ALA A 178 9.04 -10.62 -7.33
CA ALA A 178 9.05 -11.75 -8.26
C ALA A 178 8.51 -11.35 -9.65
N TRP A 179 7.41 -10.58 -9.69
CA TRP A 179 6.87 -10.05 -10.93
C TRP A 179 7.85 -9.09 -11.63
N PHE A 180 8.50 -8.21 -10.87
CA PHE A 180 9.49 -7.27 -11.41
C PHE A 180 10.68 -8.03 -12.04
N VAL A 181 11.23 -9.03 -11.35
CA VAL A 181 12.31 -9.89 -11.88
C VAL A 181 11.88 -10.57 -13.18
N PHE A 182 10.71 -11.21 -13.16
CA PHE A 182 10.18 -11.89 -14.33
C PHE A 182 10.06 -10.95 -15.54
N ARG A 183 9.58 -9.73 -15.34
CA ARG A 183 9.43 -8.73 -16.41
C ARG A 183 10.76 -8.19 -16.90
N SER A 184 11.72 -7.98 -16.00
CA SER A 184 13.05 -7.43 -16.33
C SER A 184 13.93 -8.44 -17.08
N VAL A 185 13.85 -9.74 -16.73
CA VAL A 185 14.65 -10.80 -17.37
C VAL A 185 14.11 -11.15 -18.77
N ARG A 186 12.79 -11.25 -18.96
CA ARG A 186 12.20 -11.66 -20.23
C ARG A 186 12.36 -10.65 -21.37
N ARG A 187 12.69 -9.40 -21.09
CA ARG A 187 12.73 -8.29 -22.06
C ARG A 187 14.06 -7.54 -22.08
N SER A 188 15.16 -8.14 -21.62
CA SER A 188 16.47 -7.61 -21.96
C SER A 188 16.64 -7.78 -23.48
N PRO A 189 16.76 -6.68 -24.25
CA PRO A 189 17.19 -6.83 -25.63
C PRO A 189 18.53 -7.56 -25.57
N SER A 190 18.67 -8.62 -26.35
CA SER A 190 20.00 -9.16 -26.68
C SER A 190 20.81 -8.02 -27.27
N ASP A 191 21.89 -7.61 -26.59
CA ASP A 191 22.90 -6.70 -27.13
C ASP A 191 23.43 -7.17 -28.48
#